data_16a1ba057d12a5c7aae98946c79c74b8
#
_entry.id   16a1ba057d12a5c7aae98946c79c74b8
#
_cell.length_a   1.000
_cell.length_b   1.000
_cell.length_c   1.000
_cell.angle_alpha   90.00
_cell.angle_beta   90.00
_cell.angle_gamma   90.00
#
_symmetry.space_group_name_H-M   'P 1'
#
loop_
_entity.id
_entity.type
_entity.pdbx_description
1 polymer ?
#
loop_
_entity_poly.entity_id
_entity_poly.type
_entity_poly.pdbx_seq_one_letter_code
_entity_poly.pdbx_strand_id
1 'polypeptide(L)'
;CLMIFLAVTLGFFAESLREHLADKKKEKQIIFALKKDLEKDTVRLYHLINMYIPEYHSWIDSSHNEIDSLPLKGNERRICKALFNSTYWEIYTPPVIAESILKDPSTFNLIKNEQVKTAILNYNADINDYTRYSEFLAGLQHSIDTSFVTLVNRQDARKLLDGLTIQNYFLEDSDIPKSIQFKTYDKAAFKIYLNRLDQIDFKIHDILGFYKIISEADIQLLKLFNDQYRLEK
;
A
#
# COMPACT_ATOMS: atom_id res chain seq x y z
N CYS A 1 -55.95 -32.19 14.03
CA CYS A 1 -55.25 -30.94 14.39
C CYS A 1 -53.75 -31.15 14.71
N LEU A 2 -53.37 -32.17 15.51
CA LEU A 2 -51.96 -32.39 15.92
C LEU A 2 -51.03 -32.68 14.74
N MET A 3 -51.44 -33.49 13.77
CA MET A 3 -50.63 -33.82 12.58
C MET A 3 -50.30 -32.62 11.70
N ILE A 4 -51.26 -31.70 11.52
CA ILE A 4 -51.04 -30.47 10.73
C ILE A 4 -50.06 -29.55 11.45
N PHE A 5 -50.22 -29.40 12.77
CA PHE A 5 -49.31 -28.61 13.60
C PHE A 5 -47.86 -29.16 13.51
N LEU A 6 -47.66 -30.47 13.66
CA LEU A 6 -46.37 -31.12 13.53
C LEU A 6 -45.74 -30.92 12.14
N ALA A 7 -46.53 -31.08 11.07
CA ALA A 7 -46.07 -30.89 9.70
C ALA A 7 -45.59 -29.46 9.44
N VAL A 8 -46.36 -28.46 9.92
CA VAL A 8 -46.01 -27.04 9.79
C VAL A 8 -44.75 -26.72 10.60
N THR A 9 -44.67 -27.20 11.86
CA THR A 9 -43.47 -26.96 12.72
C THR A 9 -42.21 -27.60 12.13
N LEU A 10 -42.30 -28.83 11.62
CA LEU A 10 -41.16 -29.49 10.94
C LEU A 10 -40.75 -28.76 9.66
N GLY A 11 -41.71 -28.21 8.90
CA GLY A 11 -41.45 -27.40 7.72
C GLY A 11 -40.67 -26.14 8.06
N PHE A 12 -41.06 -25.39 9.09
CA PHE A 12 -40.34 -24.21 9.57
C PHE A 12 -38.93 -24.58 10.08
N PHE A 13 -38.81 -25.70 10.80
CA PHE A 13 -37.51 -26.14 11.30
C PHE A 13 -36.56 -26.53 10.16
N ALA A 14 -37.07 -27.27 9.16
CA ALA A 14 -36.28 -27.63 7.99
C ALA A 14 -35.81 -26.40 7.19
N GLU A 15 -36.70 -25.41 7.02
CA GLU A 15 -36.37 -24.14 6.34
C GLU A 15 -35.30 -23.34 7.13
N SER A 16 -35.50 -23.17 8.44
CA SER A 16 -34.53 -22.49 9.31
C SER A 16 -33.16 -23.18 9.28
N LEU A 17 -33.14 -24.52 9.27
CA LEU A 17 -31.87 -25.26 9.16
C LEU A 17 -31.18 -25.03 7.79
N ARG A 18 -31.98 -25.02 6.71
CA ARG A 18 -31.49 -24.75 5.35
C ARG A 18 -30.89 -23.34 5.26
N GLU A 19 -31.58 -22.34 5.80
CA GLU A 19 -31.09 -20.95 5.83
C GLU A 19 -29.77 -20.83 6.64
N HIS A 20 -29.76 -21.46 7.83
CA HIS A 20 -28.53 -21.45 8.66
C HIS A 20 -27.33 -22.09 7.97
N LEU A 21 -27.52 -23.21 7.25
CA LEU A 21 -26.47 -23.86 6.48
C LEU A 21 -26.02 -23.00 5.30
N ALA A 22 -26.94 -22.32 4.62
CA ALA A 22 -26.64 -21.40 3.54
C ALA A 22 -25.82 -20.19 4.03
N ASP A 23 -26.20 -19.60 5.16
CA ASP A 23 -25.48 -18.49 5.78
C ASP A 23 -24.05 -18.89 6.21
N LYS A 24 -23.91 -20.05 6.84
CA LYS A 24 -22.58 -20.60 7.20
C LYS A 24 -21.67 -20.80 5.97
N LYS A 25 -22.25 -21.25 4.86
CA LYS A 25 -21.51 -21.40 3.61
C LYS A 25 -21.06 -20.04 3.07
N LYS A 26 -21.95 -19.03 3.09
CA LYS A 26 -21.63 -17.66 2.66
C LYS A 26 -20.55 -17.03 3.55
N GLU A 27 -20.71 -17.15 4.88
CA GLU A 27 -19.69 -16.69 5.84
C GLU A 27 -18.31 -17.28 5.50
N LYS A 28 -18.22 -18.60 5.29
CA LYS A 28 -16.95 -19.26 4.95
C LYS A 28 -16.37 -18.73 3.62
N GLN A 29 -17.20 -18.44 2.62
CA GLN A 29 -16.77 -17.86 1.35
C GLN A 29 -16.21 -16.45 1.51
N ILE A 30 -16.85 -15.62 2.34
CA ILE A 30 -16.39 -14.26 2.66
C ILE A 30 -15.01 -14.32 3.32
N ILE A 31 -14.88 -15.15 4.36
CA ILE A 31 -13.60 -15.30 5.09
C ILE A 31 -12.51 -15.86 4.18
N PHE A 32 -12.84 -16.78 3.27
CA PHE A 32 -11.86 -17.30 2.32
C PHE A 32 -11.38 -16.22 1.31
N ALA A 33 -12.28 -15.35 0.87
CA ALA A 33 -11.90 -14.23 -0.01
C ALA A 33 -10.99 -13.23 0.74
N LEU A 34 -11.35 -12.86 1.97
CA LEU A 34 -10.50 -12.02 2.83
C LEU A 34 -9.12 -12.64 3.05
N LYS A 35 -9.07 -13.92 3.39
CA LYS A 35 -7.81 -14.64 3.59
C LYS A 35 -6.88 -14.49 2.39
N LYS A 36 -7.41 -14.73 1.17
CA LYS A 36 -6.62 -14.62 -0.06
C LYS A 36 -6.05 -13.21 -0.29
N ASP A 37 -6.80 -12.20 0.07
CA ASP A 37 -6.34 -10.83 -0.10
C ASP A 37 -5.28 -10.47 0.95
N LEU A 38 -5.48 -10.85 2.21
CA LEU A 38 -4.50 -10.66 3.27
C LEU A 38 -3.18 -11.43 2.99
N GLU A 39 -3.26 -12.64 2.41
CA GLU A 39 -2.06 -13.40 2.00
C GLU A 39 -1.22 -12.62 0.98
N LYS A 40 -1.86 -11.99 -0.01
CA LYS A 40 -1.17 -11.14 -1.00
C LYS A 40 -0.61 -9.87 -0.35
N ASP A 41 -1.40 -9.29 0.53
CA ASP A 41 -1.05 -8.06 1.22
C ASP A 41 0.16 -8.23 2.14
N THR A 42 0.20 -9.31 2.89
CA THR A 42 1.36 -9.68 3.72
C THR A 42 2.66 -9.75 2.89
N VAL A 43 2.61 -10.34 1.68
CA VAL A 43 3.77 -10.40 0.78
C VAL A 43 4.17 -9.02 0.30
N ARG A 44 3.19 -8.19 -0.07
CA ARG A 44 3.43 -6.81 -0.52
C ARG A 44 4.04 -5.94 0.58
N LEU A 45 3.46 -5.99 1.77
CA LEU A 45 3.98 -5.25 2.94
C LEU A 45 5.40 -5.71 3.32
N TYR A 46 5.66 -7.02 3.27
CA TYR A 46 7.01 -7.55 3.48
C TYR A 46 8.02 -6.94 2.49
N HIS A 47 7.65 -6.86 1.20
CA HIS A 47 8.49 -6.25 0.17
C HIS A 47 8.72 -4.76 0.45
N LEU A 48 7.66 -4.00 0.75
CA LEU A 48 7.74 -2.57 1.05
C LEU A 48 8.64 -2.29 2.26
N ILE A 49 8.47 -3.06 3.33
CA ILE A 49 9.21 -2.85 4.59
C ILE A 49 10.70 -3.22 4.45
N ASN A 50 10.99 -4.36 3.80
CA ASN A 50 12.32 -4.96 3.87
C ASN A 50 13.20 -4.70 2.64
N MET A 51 12.60 -4.29 1.53
CA MET A 51 13.32 -4.05 0.28
C MET A 51 13.16 -2.61 -0.22
N TYR A 52 11.91 -2.20 -0.45
CA TYR A 52 11.63 -0.93 -1.11
C TYR A 52 12.05 0.29 -0.27
N ILE A 53 11.62 0.37 0.99
CA ILE A 53 11.95 1.52 1.85
C ILE A 53 13.46 1.66 2.09
N PRO A 54 14.22 0.59 2.40
CA PRO A 54 15.68 0.69 2.53
C PRO A 54 16.36 1.16 1.24
N GLU A 55 15.91 0.69 0.07
CA GLU A 55 16.44 1.14 -1.22
C GLU A 55 16.10 2.61 -1.50
N TYR A 56 14.88 3.04 -1.16
CA TYR A 56 14.47 4.44 -1.28
C TYR A 56 15.34 5.38 -0.42
N HIS A 57 15.61 5.03 0.83
CA HIS A 57 16.56 5.78 1.67
C HIS A 57 17.95 5.86 1.05
N SER A 58 18.44 4.77 0.46
CA SER A 58 19.71 4.76 -0.25
C SER A 58 19.73 5.75 -1.42
N TRP A 59 18.62 5.94 -2.13
CA TRP A 59 18.52 6.93 -3.21
C TRP A 59 18.47 8.37 -2.69
N ILE A 60 17.86 8.62 -1.51
CA ILE A 60 17.93 9.94 -0.86
C ILE A 60 19.37 10.27 -0.48
N ASP A 61 20.07 9.34 0.18
CA ASP A 61 21.48 9.50 0.53
C ASP A 61 22.35 9.73 -0.73
N SER A 62 22.08 8.98 -1.80
CA SER A 62 22.75 9.15 -3.08
C SER A 62 22.54 10.56 -3.65
N SER A 63 21.31 11.09 -3.57
CA SER A 63 21.00 12.43 -4.05
C SER A 63 21.79 13.51 -3.33
N HIS A 64 21.91 13.42 -2.00
CA HIS A 64 22.75 14.31 -1.21
C HIS A 64 24.23 14.22 -1.61
N ASN A 65 24.76 12.98 -1.64
CA ASN A 65 26.16 12.74 -1.96
C ASN A 65 26.53 13.24 -3.36
N GLU A 66 25.68 13.00 -4.37
CA GLU A 66 25.93 13.42 -5.75
C GLU A 66 25.96 14.96 -5.88
N ILE A 67 25.03 15.66 -5.23
CA ILE A 67 24.94 17.12 -5.31
C ILE A 67 26.07 17.80 -4.52
N ASP A 68 26.46 17.25 -3.38
CA ASP A 68 27.52 17.85 -2.57
C ASP A 68 28.90 17.59 -3.12
N SER A 69 29.17 16.38 -3.65
CA SER A 69 30.49 15.93 -4.06
C SER A 69 30.85 16.25 -5.51
N LEU A 70 29.86 16.31 -6.41
CA LEU A 70 30.12 16.43 -7.84
C LEU A 70 29.85 17.84 -8.38
N PRO A 71 30.60 18.29 -9.40
CA PRO A 71 30.18 19.41 -10.22
C PRO A 71 28.90 19.00 -10.97
N LEU A 72 27.88 19.87 -10.95
CA LEU A 72 26.58 19.60 -11.61
C LEU A 72 26.76 19.41 -13.13
N LYS A 73 27.60 20.23 -13.76
CA LYS A 73 27.90 20.14 -15.20
C LYS A 73 28.82 18.97 -15.50
N GLY A 74 28.41 18.12 -16.42
CA GLY A 74 29.13 16.90 -16.82
C GLY A 74 28.71 15.65 -16.04
N ASN A 75 27.86 15.79 -14.99
CA ASN A 75 27.35 14.68 -14.20
C ASN A 75 25.81 14.60 -14.21
N GLU A 76 25.17 15.27 -15.19
CA GLU A 76 23.72 15.44 -15.26
C GLU A 76 22.96 14.10 -15.19
N ARG A 77 23.43 13.08 -15.89
CA ARG A 77 22.78 11.76 -15.93
C ARG A 77 22.79 11.11 -14.55
N ARG A 78 23.94 11.08 -13.90
CA ARG A 78 24.14 10.44 -12.60
C ARG A 78 23.32 11.14 -11.52
N ILE A 79 23.42 12.47 -11.47
CA ILE A 79 22.66 13.29 -10.52
C ILE A 79 21.15 13.16 -10.80
N CYS A 80 20.73 13.22 -12.07
CA CYS A 80 19.32 13.10 -12.42
C CYS A 80 18.72 11.73 -12.04
N LYS A 81 19.49 10.64 -12.19
CA LYS A 81 19.08 9.30 -11.73
C LYS A 81 18.81 9.30 -10.23
N ALA A 82 19.73 9.79 -9.43
CA ALA A 82 19.58 9.85 -7.98
C ALA A 82 18.36 10.70 -7.58
N LEU A 83 18.22 11.91 -8.13
CA LEU A 83 17.09 12.78 -7.88
C LEU A 83 15.77 12.15 -8.29
N PHE A 84 15.70 11.50 -9.44
CA PHE A 84 14.47 10.88 -9.91
C PHE A 84 14.06 9.71 -9.04
N ASN A 85 15.00 8.80 -8.72
CA ASN A 85 14.72 7.64 -7.90
C ASN A 85 14.33 8.02 -6.45
N SER A 86 14.83 9.16 -5.94
CA SER A 86 14.41 9.72 -4.65
C SER A 86 13.12 10.56 -4.71
N THR A 87 12.65 10.94 -5.92
CA THR A 87 11.42 11.71 -6.09
C THR A 87 10.19 10.84 -5.92
N TYR A 88 10.19 9.67 -6.56
CA TYR A 88 9.01 8.82 -6.67
C TYR A 88 9.09 7.65 -5.68
N TRP A 89 8.09 7.51 -4.86
CA TRP A 89 7.95 6.46 -3.87
C TRP A 89 6.59 5.78 -3.97
N GLU A 90 6.57 4.49 -3.70
CA GLU A 90 5.34 3.73 -3.76
C GLU A 90 4.51 3.95 -2.51
N ILE A 91 3.26 4.41 -2.70
CA ILE A 91 2.26 4.45 -1.63
C ILE A 91 1.54 3.10 -1.60
N TYR A 92 1.57 2.45 -0.45
CA TYR A 92 0.81 1.22 -0.23
C TYR A 92 -0.68 1.48 -0.43
N THR A 93 -1.34 0.58 -1.15
CA THR A 93 -2.79 0.60 -1.35
C THR A 93 -3.39 -0.62 -0.66
N PRO A 94 -4.17 -0.44 0.40
CA PRO A 94 -4.79 -1.53 1.13
C PRO A 94 -5.73 -2.39 0.28
N PRO A 95 -5.97 -3.65 0.66
CA PRO A 95 -6.92 -4.52 -0.03
C PRO A 95 -8.35 -3.97 0.04
N VAL A 96 -9.04 -3.98 -1.09
CA VAL A 96 -10.40 -3.40 -1.22
C VAL A 96 -11.49 -4.27 -0.60
N ILE A 97 -11.26 -5.60 -0.45
CA ILE A 97 -12.32 -6.53 0.00
C ILE A 97 -12.72 -6.27 1.46
N ALA A 98 -11.75 -6.02 2.35
CA ALA A 98 -12.09 -5.71 3.75
C ALA A 98 -13.00 -4.48 3.85
N GLU A 99 -12.68 -3.43 3.11
CA GLU A 99 -13.49 -2.21 3.03
C GLU A 99 -14.88 -2.47 2.43
N SER A 100 -14.97 -3.28 1.37
CA SER A 100 -16.23 -3.59 0.70
C SER A 100 -17.19 -4.38 1.60
N ILE A 101 -16.66 -5.31 2.40
CA ILE A 101 -17.45 -6.09 3.37
C ILE A 101 -17.99 -5.19 4.47
N LEU A 102 -17.20 -4.26 4.96
CA LEU A 102 -17.62 -3.34 6.02
C LEU A 102 -18.61 -2.29 5.52
N LYS A 103 -18.55 -1.91 4.24
CA LYS A 103 -19.52 -1.00 3.61
C LYS A 103 -20.87 -1.66 3.33
N ASP A 104 -20.94 -3.00 3.31
CA ASP A 104 -22.19 -3.75 3.16
C ASP A 104 -22.58 -4.43 4.50
N PRO A 105 -23.48 -3.81 5.30
CA PRO A 105 -23.92 -4.37 6.56
C PRO A 105 -24.54 -5.76 6.42
N SER A 106 -25.14 -6.09 5.28
CA SER A 106 -25.75 -7.39 5.05
C SER A 106 -24.69 -8.49 4.96
N THR A 107 -23.59 -8.23 4.28
CA THR A 107 -22.44 -9.13 4.18
C THR A 107 -21.69 -9.23 5.50
N PHE A 108 -21.44 -8.12 6.18
CA PHE A 108 -20.74 -8.11 7.48
C PHE A 108 -21.52 -8.88 8.55
N ASN A 109 -22.85 -8.78 8.58
CA ASN A 109 -23.72 -9.50 9.52
C ASN A 109 -23.78 -11.02 9.28
N LEU A 110 -23.30 -11.52 8.14
CA LEU A 110 -23.14 -12.95 7.90
C LEU A 110 -21.98 -13.56 8.71
N ILE A 111 -20.98 -12.76 9.08
CA ILE A 111 -19.90 -13.21 9.96
C ILE A 111 -20.46 -13.34 11.37
N LYS A 112 -20.59 -14.57 11.88
CA LYS A 112 -21.20 -14.84 13.20
C LYS A 112 -20.19 -14.89 14.33
N ASN A 113 -18.91 -15.12 14.02
CA ASN A 113 -17.85 -15.15 15.02
C ASN A 113 -17.49 -13.73 15.47
N GLU A 114 -17.81 -13.39 16.71
CA GLU A 114 -17.59 -12.04 17.27
C GLU A 114 -16.10 -11.68 17.41
N GLN A 115 -15.23 -12.65 17.64
CA GLN A 115 -13.77 -12.39 17.66
C GLN A 115 -13.27 -11.99 16.28
N VAL A 116 -13.75 -12.68 15.24
CA VAL A 116 -13.43 -12.36 13.84
C VAL A 116 -13.97 -11.01 13.44
N LYS A 117 -15.21 -10.68 13.79
CA LYS A 117 -15.78 -9.35 13.55
C LYS A 117 -14.95 -8.25 14.18
N THR A 118 -14.63 -8.39 15.47
CA THR A 118 -13.83 -7.40 16.20
C THR A 118 -12.44 -7.23 15.57
N ALA A 119 -11.78 -8.32 15.19
CA ALA A 119 -10.48 -8.26 14.55
C ALA A 119 -10.53 -7.57 13.17
N ILE A 120 -11.57 -7.81 12.37
CA ILE A 120 -11.77 -7.12 11.08
C ILE A 120 -12.03 -5.62 11.31
N LEU A 121 -12.80 -5.24 12.33
CA LEU A 121 -13.05 -3.83 12.66
C LEU A 121 -11.78 -3.11 13.10
N ASN A 122 -10.94 -3.75 13.93
CA ASN A 122 -9.66 -3.18 14.35
C ASN A 122 -8.72 -3.01 13.16
N TYR A 123 -8.58 -4.04 12.33
CA TYR A 123 -7.81 -3.96 11.09
C TYR A 123 -8.26 -2.79 10.20
N ASN A 124 -9.57 -2.61 10.03
CA ASN A 124 -10.09 -1.50 9.24
C ASN A 124 -9.81 -0.12 9.89
N ALA A 125 -9.76 -0.04 11.21
CA ALA A 125 -9.36 1.19 11.89
C ALA A 125 -7.91 1.53 11.57
N ASP A 126 -7.00 0.57 11.63
CA ASP A 126 -5.57 0.75 11.27
C ASP A 126 -5.41 1.19 9.80
N ILE A 127 -6.17 0.56 8.89
CA ILE A 127 -6.21 0.95 7.47
C ILE A 127 -6.71 2.39 7.28
N ASN A 128 -7.76 2.79 8.00
CA ASN A 128 -8.29 4.15 7.91
C ASN A 128 -7.30 5.20 8.44
N ASP A 129 -6.58 4.90 9.51
CA ASP A 129 -5.55 5.77 10.05
C ASP A 129 -4.38 5.93 9.07
N TYR A 130 -3.93 4.82 8.48
CA TYR A 130 -2.95 4.85 7.40
C TYR A 130 -3.44 5.66 6.19
N THR A 131 -4.69 5.44 5.74
CA THR A 131 -5.25 6.11 4.57
C THR A 131 -5.24 7.63 4.75
N ARG A 132 -5.67 8.12 5.91
CA ARG A 132 -5.61 9.57 6.24
C ARG A 132 -4.18 10.11 6.21
N TYR A 133 -3.22 9.32 6.69
CA TYR A 133 -1.82 9.71 6.65
C TYR A 133 -1.26 9.69 5.23
N SER A 134 -1.62 8.70 4.41
CA SER A 134 -1.18 8.59 3.02
C SER A 134 -1.68 9.72 2.12
N GLU A 135 -2.89 10.26 2.38
CA GLU A 135 -3.41 11.44 1.69
C GLU A 135 -2.55 12.69 1.97
N PHE A 136 -2.13 12.88 3.22
CA PHE A 136 -1.18 13.94 3.58
C PHE A 136 0.14 13.80 2.81
N LEU A 137 0.65 12.58 2.70
CA LEU A 137 1.91 12.31 2.01
C LEU A 137 1.81 12.51 0.49
N ALA A 138 0.66 12.23 -0.11
CA ALA A 138 0.42 12.53 -1.52
C ALA A 138 0.59 14.03 -1.82
N GLY A 139 0.24 14.90 -0.87
CA GLY A 139 0.49 16.33 -0.96
C GLY A 139 1.98 16.68 -0.94
N LEU A 140 2.77 16.03 -0.09
CA LEU A 140 4.23 16.20 -0.06
C LEU A 140 4.87 15.68 -1.34
N GLN A 141 4.45 14.52 -1.85
CA GLN A 141 4.89 13.97 -3.13
C GLN A 141 4.71 14.99 -4.25
N HIS A 142 3.53 15.58 -4.37
CA HIS A 142 3.26 16.61 -5.38
C HIS A 142 4.21 17.82 -5.25
N SER A 143 4.57 18.21 -4.04
CA SER A 143 5.54 19.29 -3.79
C SER A 143 6.94 18.95 -4.29
N ILE A 144 7.38 17.70 -4.13
CA ILE A 144 8.68 17.23 -4.66
C ILE A 144 8.65 17.12 -6.17
N ASP A 145 7.61 16.54 -6.75
CA ASP A 145 7.44 16.47 -8.21
C ASP A 145 7.54 17.86 -8.85
N THR A 146 6.85 18.83 -8.25
CA THR A 146 6.94 20.22 -8.70
C THR A 146 8.35 20.77 -8.61
N SER A 147 9.10 20.40 -7.56
CA SER A 147 10.48 20.85 -7.39
C SER A 147 11.41 20.17 -8.40
N PHE A 148 11.25 18.88 -8.64
CA PHE A 148 12.03 18.13 -9.63
C PHE A 148 11.90 18.74 -11.02
N VAL A 149 10.67 19.06 -11.47
CA VAL A 149 10.46 19.67 -12.78
C VAL A 149 10.95 21.13 -12.88
N THR A 150 11.34 21.77 -11.77
CA THR A 150 12.07 23.05 -11.82
C THR A 150 13.54 22.86 -12.14
N LEU A 151 14.11 21.71 -11.80
CA LEU A 151 15.53 21.37 -12.04
C LEU A 151 15.73 20.74 -13.41
N VAL A 152 14.85 19.85 -13.84
CA VAL A 152 14.97 19.06 -15.07
C VAL A 152 14.00 19.56 -16.14
N ASN A 153 14.42 19.49 -17.42
CA ASN A 153 13.54 19.87 -18.52
C ASN A 153 12.30 18.96 -18.57
N ARG A 154 11.11 19.54 -18.82
CA ARG A 154 9.83 18.80 -18.85
C ARG A 154 9.84 17.62 -19.82
N GLN A 155 10.49 17.77 -20.99
CA GLN A 155 10.57 16.68 -21.97
C GLN A 155 11.43 15.52 -21.46
N ASP A 156 12.53 15.82 -20.77
CA ASP A 156 13.40 14.81 -20.19
C ASP A 156 12.75 14.16 -18.97
N ALA A 157 12.06 14.92 -18.12
CA ALA A 157 11.26 14.38 -17.02
C ALA A 157 10.18 13.39 -17.51
N ARG A 158 9.51 13.68 -18.64
CA ARG A 158 8.54 12.74 -19.25
C ARG A 158 9.21 11.44 -19.71
N LYS A 159 10.37 11.50 -20.37
CA LYS A 159 11.10 10.30 -20.81
C LYS A 159 11.52 9.43 -19.64
N LEU A 160 11.85 10.04 -18.50
CA LEU A 160 12.17 9.30 -17.27
C LEU A 160 10.92 8.59 -16.73
N LEU A 161 9.75 9.26 -16.73
CA LEU A 161 8.48 8.64 -16.33
C LEU A 161 8.08 7.48 -17.26
N ASP A 162 8.32 7.61 -18.57
CA ASP A 162 8.05 6.56 -19.55
C ASP A 162 8.95 5.32 -19.35
N GLY A 163 10.12 5.49 -18.72
CA GLY A 163 11.05 4.41 -18.35
C GLY A 163 10.61 3.59 -17.13
N LEU A 164 9.73 4.15 -16.28
CA LEU A 164 9.17 3.41 -15.14
C LEU A 164 8.18 2.35 -15.62
N THR A 165 8.33 1.15 -15.13
CA THR A 165 7.39 0.05 -15.35
C THR A 165 6.81 -0.40 -14.00
N ILE A 166 5.68 -1.12 -14.04
CA ILE A 166 5.06 -1.72 -12.84
C ILE A 166 6.03 -2.68 -12.11
N GLN A 167 7.08 -3.14 -12.78
CA GLN A 167 8.07 -4.07 -12.23
C GLN A 167 9.36 -3.39 -11.74
N ASN A 168 9.64 -2.16 -12.21
CA ASN A 168 10.85 -1.41 -11.86
C ASN A 168 10.45 -0.10 -11.17
N TYR A 169 10.59 -0.08 -9.85
CA TYR A 169 10.32 1.11 -9.03
C TYR A 169 11.40 2.18 -9.16
N PHE A 170 12.61 1.77 -9.57
CA PHE A 170 13.76 2.66 -9.72
C PHE A 170 14.34 2.53 -11.13
N LEU A 171 14.79 3.68 -11.67
CA LEU A 171 15.43 3.72 -12.99
C LEU A 171 16.84 3.17 -12.94
N GLU A 172 17.18 2.37 -13.95
CA GLU A 172 18.54 1.94 -14.23
C GLU A 172 19.28 2.95 -15.11
N ASP A 173 20.60 2.78 -15.29
CA ASP A 173 21.42 3.68 -16.12
C ASP A 173 20.96 3.70 -17.58
N SER A 174 20.42 2.58 -18.09
CA SER A 174 19.86 2.47 -19.43
C SER A 174 18.65 3.36 -19.67
N ASP A 175 17.87 3.64 -18.60
CA ASP A 175 16.61 4.37 -18.68
C ASP A 175 16.83 5.89 -18.71
N ILE A 176 18.02 6.34 -18.32
CA ILE A 176 18.35 7.76 -18.28
C ILE A 176 18.77 8.26 -19.68
N PRO A 177 18.08 9.27 -20.24
CA PRO A 177 18.44 9.85 -21.53
C PRO A 177 19.91 10.29 -21.61
N LYS A 178 20.57 9.96 -22.72
CA LYS A 178 21.99 10.34 -22.93
C LYS A 178 22.23 11.86 -22.94
N SER A 179 21.22 12.62 -23.34
CA SER A 179 21.29 14.08 -23.53
C SER A 179 20.54 14.87 -22.48
N ILE A 180 20.38 14.33 -21.26
CA ILE A 180 19.67 15.03 -20.18
C ILE A 180 20.43 16.30 -19.77
N GLN A 181 19.69 17.39 -19.54
CA GLN A 181 20.24 18.67 -19.10
C GLN A 181 19.40 19.28 -17.98
N PHE A 182 20.06 19.94 -17.06
CA PHE A 182 19.39 20.72 -16.03
C PHE A 182 18.97 22.10 -16.56
N LYS A 183 17.87 22.62 -16.07
CA LYS A 183 17.41 24.00 -16.33
C LYS A 183 18.30 25.03 -15.64
N THR A 184 18.93 24.65 -14.55
CA THR A 184 19.84 25.46 -13.77
C THR A 184 21.01 24.62 -13.26
N TYR A 185 22.16 25.25 -13.09
CA TYR A 185 23.34 24.68 -12.46
C TYR A 185 23.68 25.39 -11.14
N ASP A 186 22.70 26.11 -10.58
CA ASP A 186 22.84 26.71 -9.25
C ASP A 186 22.60 25.66 -8.15
N LYS A 187 23.62 25.35 -7.38
CA LYS A 187 23.52 24.41 -6.25
C LYS A 187 22.47 24.80 -5.22
N ALA A 188 22.14 26.09 -5.08
CA ALA A 188 21.09 26.53 -4.15
C ALA A 188 19.72 25.98 -4.55
N ALA A 189 19.41 25.91 -5.86
CA ALA A 189 18.15 25.32 -6.34
C ALA A 189 18.07 23.82 -6.01
N PHE A 190 19.18 23.09 -6.13
CA PHE A 190 19.24 21.66 -5.75
C PHE A 190 19.11 21.47 -4.25
N LYS A 191 19.67 22.34 -3.42
CA LYS A 191 19.51 22.28 -1.96
C LYS A 191 18.07 22.50 -1.51
N ILE A 192 17.31 23.36 -2.19
CA ILE A 192 15.87 23.50 -1.92
C ILE A 192 15.13 22.18 -2.18
N TYR A 193 15.49 21.49 -3.25
CA TYR A 193 14.93 20.16 -3.55
C TYR A 193 15.33 19.14 -2.48
N LEU A 194 16.60 19.05 -2.10
CA LEU A 194 17.07 18.13 -1.05
C LEU A 194 16.38 18.36 0.28
N ASN A 195 16.20 19.60 0.70
CA ASN A 195 15.46 19.91 1.93
C ASN A 195 14.00 19.39 1.92
N ARG A 196 13.39 19.25 0.74
CA ARG A 196 12.06 18.65 0.60
C ARG A 196 12.12 17.13 0.64
N LEU A 197 13.18 16.54 0.10
CA LEU A 197 13.43 15.10 0.26
C LEU A 197 13.59 14.74 1.74
N ASP A 198 14.36 15.53 2.51
CA ASP A 198 14.55 15.32 3.94
C ASP A 198 13.22 15.36 4.71
N GLN A 199 12.29 16.21 4.31
CA GLN A 199 10.96 16.24 4.92
C GLN A 199 10.16 14.97 4.66
N ILE A 200 10.28 14.40 3.46
CA ILE A 200 9.65 13.11 3.16
C ILE A 200 10.38 11.99 3.88
N ASP A 201 11.69 11.96 3.86
CA ASP A 201 12.50 10.94 4.52
C ASP A 201 12.10 10.80 6.00
N PHE A 202 11.98 11.92 6.69
CA PHE A 202 11.48 11.94 8.05
C PHE A 202 10.07 11.33 8.19
N LYS A 203 9.19 11.56 7.19
CA LYS A 203 7.82 11.04 7.20
C LYS A 203 7.71 9.57 6.79
N ILE A 204 8.64 9.05 6.02
CA ILE A 204 8.70 7.63 5.66
C ILE A 204 8.93 6.77 6.90
N HIS A 205 9.61 7.28 7.91
CA HIS A 205 9.74 6.58 9.19
C HIS A 205 8.38 6.33 9.84
N ASP A 206 7.47 7.31 9.81
CA ASP A 206 6.10 7.17 10.33
C ASP A 206 5.32 6.12 9.50
N ILE A 207 5.47 6.14 8.15
CA ILE A 207 4.85 5.15 7.25
C ILE A 207 5.32 3.74 7.57
N LEU A 208 6.59 3.55 7.78
CA LEU A 208 7.16 2.25 8.14
C LEU A 208 6.50 1.71 9.42
N GLY A 209 6.15 2.60 10.36
CA GLY A 209 5.35 2.26 11.54
C GLY A 209 3.97 1.71 11.16
N PHE A 210 3.24 2.41 10.27
CA PHE A 210 1.94 1.94 9.79
C PHE A 210 2.02 0.60 9.04
N TYR A 211 3.00 0.44 8.15
CA TYR A 211 3.17 -0.82 7.42
C TYR A 211 3.42 -2.01 8.35
N LYS A 212 4.19 -1.82 9.42
CA LYS A 212 4.42 -2.86 10.43
C LYS A 212 3.13 -3.20 11.19
N ILE A 213 2.37 -2.19 11.63
CA ILE A 213 1.08 -2.38 12.32
C ILE A 213 0.12 -3.17 11.42
N ILE A 214 -0.05 -2.76 10.17
CA ILE A 214 -0.95 -3.44 9.22
C ILE A 214 -0.48 -4.88 8.95
N SER A 215 0.83 -5.08 8.72
CA SER A 215 1.39 -6.41 8.50
C SER A 215 1.19 -7.36 9.68
N GLU A 216 1.33 -6.86 10.90
CA GLU A 216 1.04 -7.63 12.12
C GLU A 216 -0.45 -7.97 12.23
N ALA A 217 -1.33 -7.03 11.92
CA ALA A 217 -2.78 -7.24 11.91
C ALA A 217 -3.20 -8.27 10.84
N ASP A 218 -2.60 -8.24 9.64
CA ASP A 218 -2.80 -9.24 8.59
C ASP A 218 -2.46 -10.64 9.10
N ILE A 219 -1.28 -10.80 9.69
CA ILE A 219 -0.81 -12.09 10.23
C ILE A 219 -1.74 -12.61 11.33
N GLN A 220 -2.20 -11.72 12.21
CA GLN A 220 -3.14 -12.09 13.29
C GLN A 220 -4.51 -12.52 12.73
N LEU A 221 -5.03 -11.79 11.74
CA LEU A 221 -6.27 -12.14 11.05
C LEU A 221 -6.16 -13.48 10.32
N LEU A 222 -5.08 -13.70 9.58
CA LEU A 222 -4.82 -14.98 8.87
C LEU A 222 -4.80 -16.16 9.84
N LYS A 223 -4.13 -16.00 10.98
CA LYS A 223 -4.10 -17.01 12.04
C LYS A 223 -5.50 -17.26 12.58
N LEU A 224 -6.24 -16.19 12.93
CA LEU A 224 -7.59 -16.29 13.46
C LEU A 224 -8.55 -16.99 12.47
N PHE A 225 -8.48 -16.68 11.18
CA PHE A 225 -9.28 -17.33 10.15
C PHE A 225 -8.97 -18.82 10.02
N ASN A 226 -7.69 -19.21 10.06
CA ASN A 226 -7.32 -20.61 10.02
C ASN A 226 -7.82 -21.38 11.26
N ASP A 227 -7.70 -20.79 12.44
CA ASP A 227 -8.12 -21.41 13.71
C ASP A 227 -9.65 -21.58 13.79
N GLN A 228 -10.41 -20.57 13.34
CA GLN A 228 -11.88 -20.55 13.49
C GLN A 228 -12.64 -21.29 12.37
N TYR A 229 -12.13 -21.24 11.14
CA TYR A 229 -12.87 -21.74 9.97
C TYR A 229 -12.26 -23.00 9.34
N ARG A 230 -11.12 -23.48 9.84
CA ARG A 230 -10.40 -24.66 9.28
C ARG A 230 -10.32 -24.56 7.76
N LEU A 231 -9.81 -23.42 7.28
CA LEU A 231 -9.65 -23.18 5.85
C LEU A 231 -8.48 -24.05 5.36
N GLU A 232 -8.78 -25.04 4.55
CA GLU A 232 -7.77 -25.89 3.90
C GLU A 232 -6.83 -25.01 3.06
N LYS A 233 -5.57 -25.44 2.99
CA LYS A 233 -4.50 -24.77 2.21
C LYS A 233 -4.77 -24.85 0.74
#